data_5d3d2cc70bcf3af5a5cfdc70757488cc
#
_entry.id   5d3d2cc70bcf3af5a5cfdc70757488cc
#
_cell.length_a   1.000
_cell.length_b   1.000
_cell.length_c   1.000
_cell.angle_alpha   90.00
_cell.angle_beta   90.00
_cell.angle_gamma   90.00
#
_symmetry.space_group_name_H-M   'P 1'
#
loop_
_entity.id
_entity.type
_entity.pdbx_description
1 polymer ?
#
loop_
_entity_poly.entity_id
_entity_poly.type
_entity_poly.pdbx_seq_one_letter_code
_entity_poly.pdbx_strand_id
1 'polypeptide(L)'
;MAATNINRVVLTGNLTRDPELRNTSGGTPVCSLRLACNTRRRDSGGEWVDKPNFFDVTVWGAQGENCAQYLSKGRPVAVDGRLEWREWEDKQGNKRQSIDIIADSVQFLGSRDGAENGGRFTPQSDVPADTADFQPAPSSGGSGDDDIPF
;
A
#
# COMPACT_ATOMS: atom_id res chain seq x y z
N MET A 1 16.75 3.59 -31.78
CA MET A 1 15.69 3.68 -30.78
C MET A 1 16.28 3.41 -29.40
N ALA A 2 16.06 4.30 -28.45
CA ALA A 2 16.43 4.03 -27.07
C ALA A 2 15.58 2.90 -26.51
N ALA A 3 16.22 1.95 -25.87
CA ALA A 3 15.51 0.88 -25.18
C ALA A 3 14.73 1.45 -24.01
N THR A 4 13.53 0.95 -23.80
CA THR A 4 12.72 1.31 -22.64
C THR A 4 13.26 0.61 -21.40
N ASN A 5 13.62 1.37 -20.41
CA ASN A 5 14.12 0.84 -19.14
C ASN A 5 12.96 0.50 -18.21
N ILE A 6 13.21 -0.46 -17.34
CA ILE A 6 12.25 -0.75 -16.27
C ILE A 6 12.30 0.37 -15.25
N ASN A 7 11.13 0.92 -14.93
CA ASN A 7 10.97 1.94 -13.91
C ASN A 7 9.69 1.64 -13.12
N ARG A 8 9.85 1.02 -11.97
CA ARG A 8 8.74 0.55 -11.16
C ARG A 8 9.02 0.74 -9.70
N VAL A 9 8.01 1.24 -8.97
CA VAL A 9 8.07 1.42 -7.52
C VAL A 9 6.80 0.82 -6.92
N VAL A 10 6.98 -0.05 -5.94
CA VAL A 10 5.89 -0.58 -5.14
C VAL A 10 6.25 -0.39 -3.68
N LEU A 11 5.42 0.32 -2.96
CA LEU A 11 5.65 0.54 -1.54
C LEU A 11 4.35 0.68 -0.75
N THR A 12 4.45 0.41 0.52
CA THR A 12 3.38 0.66 1.48
C THR A 12 3.87 1.63 2.54
N GLY A 13 2.97 2.40 3.09
CA GLY A 13 3.31 3.33 4.16
C GLY A 13 2.10 4.04 4.69
N ASN A 14 2.34 4.90 5.66
CA ASN A 14 1.29 5.71 6.25
C ASN A 14 1.45 7.17 5.83
N LEU A 15 0.35 7.85 5.64
CA LEU A 15 0.38 9.27 5.33
C LEU A 15 0.89 10.08 6.53
N THR A 16 1.84 10.97 6.28
CA THR A 16 2.40 11.84 7.33
C THR A 16 1.61 13.12 7.49
N ARG A 17 0.78 13.45 6.52
CA ARG A 17 -0.10 14.62 6.50
C ARG A 17 -1.32 14.33 5.66
N ASP A 18 -2.33 15.20 5.75
CA ASP A 18 -3.51 15.10 4.91
C ASP A 18 -3.15 15.27 3.43
N PRO A 19 -3.80 14.55 2.52
CA PRO A 19 -3.59 14.73 1.09
C PRO A 19 -3.90 16.15 0.65
N GLU A 20 -3.07 16.69 -0.23
CA GLU A 20 -3.30 18.00 -0.85
C GLU A 20 -3.79 17.81 -2.28
N LEU A 21 -5.01 18.24 -2.55
CA LEU A 21 -5.58 18.25 -3.89
C LEU A 21 -5.44 19.63 -4.51
N ARG A 22 -4.94 19.65 -5.73
CA ARG A 22 -4.87 20.86 -6.54
C ARG A 22 -5.24 20.54 -7.97
N ASN A 23 -5.58 21.57 -8.74
CA ASN A 23 -5.82 21.42 -10.16
C ASN A 23 -4.68 22.08 -10.95
N THR A 24 -4.28 21.43 -12.04
CA THR A 24 -3.34 22.04 -12.98
C THR A 24 -4.03 23.16 -13.77
N SER A 25 -3.25 23.94 -14.53
CA SER A 25 -3.79 24.99 -15.39
C SER A 25 -4.79 24.46 -16.42
N GLY A 26 -4.67 23.18 -16.81
CA GLY A 26 -5.62 22.50 -17.68
C GLY A 26 -6.85 21.94 -16.97
N GLY A 27 -6.99 22.12 -15.66
CA GLY A 27 -8.12 21.61 -14.90
C GLY A 27 -8.00 20.16 -14.45
N THR A 28 -6.85 19.52 -14.64
CA THR A 28 -6.64 18.14 -14.21
C THR A 28 -6.36 18.09 -12.71
N PRO A 29 -7.08 17.28 -11.94
CA PRO A 29 -6.81 17.14 -10.51
C PRO A 29 -5.49 16.40 -10.27
N VAL A 30 -4.73 16.88 -9.30
CA VAL A 30 -3.46 16.29 -8.86
C VAL A 30 -3.43 16.27 -7.34
N CYS A 31 -3.23 15.11 -6.76
CA CYS A 31 -3.13 14.95 -5.32
C CYS A 31 -1.69 14.65 -4.92
N SER A 32 -1.19 15.37 -3.95
CA SER A 32 0.13 15.13 -3.37
C SER A 32 -0.01 14.39 -2.05
N LEU A 33 0.70 13.29 -1.92
CA LEU A 33 0.77 12.48 -0.72
C LEU A 33 2.19 12.45 -0.20
N ARG A 34 2.34 12.41 1.11
CA ARG A 34 3.64 12.15 1.72
C ARG A 34 3.56 10.91 2.59
N LEU A 35 4.31 9.89 2.22
CA LEU A 35 4.30 8.60 2.88
C LEU A 35 5.51 8.41 3.77
N ALA A 36 5.29 7.83 4.94
CA ALA A 36 6.35 7.26 5.76
C ALA A 36 6.37 5.75 5.55
N CYS A 37 7.46 5.28 4.95
CA CYS A 37 7.71 3.87 4.76
C CYS A 37 8.81 3.45 5.73
N ASN A 38 8.45 2.70 6.75
CA ASN A 38 9.39 2.35 7.81
C ASN A 38 10.21 1.12 7.44
N THR A 39 11.52 1.23 7.61
CA THR A 39 12.43 0.10 7.51
C THR A 39 13.13 -0.09 8.85
N ARG A 40 13.57 -1.31 9.10
CA ARG A 40 14.36 -1.61 10.29
C ARG A 40 15.82 -1.76 9.90
N ARG A 41 16.69 -1.19 10.70
CA ARG A 41 18.13 -1.34 10.51
C ARG A 41 18.80 -1.56 11.85
N ARG A 42 19.99 -2.12 11.82
CA ARG A 42 20.84 -2.18 13.01
C ARG A 42 21.60 -0.87 13.20
N ASP A 43 21.61 -0.37 14.42
CA ASP A 43 22.46 0.75 14.78
C ASP A 43 23.88 0.30 15.06
N SER A 44 24.76 1.25 15.40
CA SER A 44 26.18 0.96 15.74
C SER A 44 26.33 0.10 16.98
N GLY A 45 25.34 0.06 17.85
CA GLY A 45 25.30 -0.80 19.03
C GLY A 45 24.74 -2.20 18.81
N GLY A 46 24.37 -2.52 17.57
CA GLY A 46 23.79 -3.81 17.20
C GLY A 46 22.31 -3.96 17.49
N GLU A 47 21.63 -2.92 17.92
CA GLU A 47 20.20 -2.95 18.21
C GLU A 47 19.39 -2.61 16.95
N TRP A 48 18.20 -3.22 16.85
CA TRP A 48 17.28 -2.95 15.76
C TRP A 48 16.51 -1.67 16.05
N VAL A 49 16.64 -0.70 15.15
CA VAL A 49 15.92 0.57 15.21
C VAL A 49 15.07 0.76 13.97
N ASP A 50 13.92 1.39 14.16
CA ASP A 50 13.05 1.75 13.05
C ASP A 50 13.53 3.04 12.41
N LYS A 51 13.61 3.03 11.08
CA LYS A 51 13.98 4.19 10.30
C LYS A 51 12.82 4.57 9.39
N PRO A 52 12.21 5.74 9.57
CA PRO A 52 11.21 6.22 8.64
C PRO A 52 11.88 6.74 7.36
N ASN A 53 11.32 6.36 6.23
CA ASN A 53 11.69 6.91 4.94
C ASN A 53 10.51 7.67 4.39
N PHE A 54 10.71 8.92 4.02
CA PHE A 54 9.65 9.78 3.54
C PHE A 54 9.70 9.93 2.04
N PHE A 55 8.58 9.67 1.38
CA PHE A 55 8.47 9.76 -0.07
C PHE A 55 7.30 10.65 -0.46
N ASP A 56 7.53 11.51 -1.43
CA ASP A 56 6.49 12.30 -2.03
C ASP A 56 5.89 11.53 -3.22
N VAL A 57 4.57 11.41 -3.20
CA VAL A 57 3.82 10.69 -4.23
C VAL A 57 2.83 11.63 -4.87
N THR A 58 2.77 11.62 -6.18
CA THR A 58 1.83 12.39 -6.97
C THR A 58 0.82 11.46 -7.60
N VAL A 59 -0.46 11.76 -7.40
CA VAL A 59 -1.58 10.96 -7.93
C VAL A 59 -2.41 11.84 -8.86
N TRP A 60 -2.52 11.45 -10.12
CA TRP A 60 -3.21 12.22 -11.15
C TRP A 60 -4.64 11.76 -11.35
N GLY A 61 -5.50 12.68 -11.72
CA GLY A 61 -6.85 12.41 -12.18
C GLY A 61 -7.84 12.01 -11.09
N ALA A 62 -8.84 11.23 -11.46
CA ALA A 62 -9.90 10.80 -10.55
C ALA A 62 -9.38 10.04 -9.34
N GLN A 63 -8.30 9.29 -9.49
CA GLN A 63 -7.66 8.57 -8.39
C GLN A 63 -7.09 9.54 -7.35
N GLY A 64 -6.54 10.68 -7.81
CA GLY A 64 -6.08 11.75 -6.92
C GLY A 64 -7.22 12.39 -6.15
N GLU A 65 -8.36 12.60 -6.79
CA GLU A 65 -9.56 13.10 -6.11
C GLU A 65 -10.04 12.12 -5.04
N ASN A 66 -10.04 10.83 -5.33
CA ASN A 66 -10.40 9.80 -4.36
C ASN A 66 -9.45 9.78 -3.17
N CYS A 67 -8.17 9.93 -3.41
CA CYS A 67 -7.18 10.03 -2.33
C CYS A 67 -7.47 11.22 -1.42
N ALA A 68 -7.75 12.38 -1.99
CA ALA A 68 -8.05 13.57 -1.22
C ALA A 68 -9.35 13.44 -0.42
N GLN A 69 -10.31 12.73 -0.96
CA GLN A 69 -11.63 12.57 -0.34
C GLN A 69 -11.63 11.56 0.80
N TYR A 70 -10.92 10.45 0.66
CA TYR A 70 -11.02 9.30 1.57
C TYR A 70 -9.81 9.10 2.48
N LEU A 71 -8.69 9.72 2.18
CA LEU A 71 -7.48 9.58 2.96
C LEU A 71 -7.26 10.77 3.89
N SER A 72 -6.59 10.50 4.99
CA SER A 72 -6.18 11.51 5.97
C SER A 72 -4.85 11.11 6.59
N LYS A 73 -4.24 12.02 7.32
CA LYS A 73 -3.01 11.77 8.06
C LYS A 73 -3.11 10.49 8.88
N GLY A 74 -2.09 9.65 8.79
CA GLY A 74 -2.00 8.39 9.53
C GLY A 74 -2.58 7.17 8.80
N ARG A 75 -3.27 7.38 7.69
CA ARG A 75 -3.87 6.27 6.93
C ARG A 75 -2.82 5.45 6.20
N PRO A 76 -2.93 4.11 6.25
CA PRO A 76 -2.06 3.24 5.48
C PRO A 76 -2.53 3.14 4.02
N VAL A 77 -1.56 3.18 3.11
CA VAL A 77 -1.81 3.02 1.68
C VAL A 77 -0.74 2.17 1.03
N ALA A 78 -1.07 1.55 -0.08
CA ALA A 78 -0.14 0.90 -0.98
C ALA A 78 -0.09 1.67 -2.29
N VAL A 79 1.12 1.94 -2.77
CA VAL A 79 1.36 2.69 -4.00
C VAL A 79 2.15 1.83 -4.97
N ASP A 80 1.67 1.76 -6.19
CA ASP A 80 2.34 1.16 -7.33
C ASP A 80 2.50 2.23 -8.39
N GLY A 81 3.72 2.49 -8.80
CA GLY A 81 3.98 3.56 -9.75
C GLY A 81 5.39 3.53 -10.31
N ARG A 82 5.88 4.71 -10.65
CA ARG A 82 7.21 4.90 -11.22
C ARG A 82 7.88 6.11 -10.60
N LEU A 83 9.20 6.18 -10.76
CA LEU A 83 9.98 7.36 -10.40
C LEU A 83 9.99 8.35 -11.55
N GLU A 84 9.90 9.62 -11.22
CA GLU A 84 10.07 10.69 -12.17
C GLU A 84 11.09 11.68 -11.63
N TRP A 85 12.12 11.93 -12.43
CA TRP A 85 13.15 12.92 -12.11
C TRP A 85 12.77 14.25 -12.76
N ARG A 86 12.90 15.32 -12.00
CA ARG A 86 12.71 16.67 -12.52
C ARG A 86 13.79 17.61 -12.03
N GLU A 87 14.09 18.59 -12.84
CA GLU A 87 15.04 19.63 -12.57
C GLU A 87 14.42 21.00 -12.82
N TRP A 88 14.73 21.94 -11.96
CA TRP A 88 14.27 23.32 -12.13
C TRP A 88 15.31 24.27 -11.56
N GLU A 89 15.22 25.55 -11.93
CA GLU A 89 15.99 26.61 -11.32
C GLU A 89 15.15 27.28 -10.25
N ASP A 90 15.72 27.52 -9.08
CA ASP A 90 15.09 28.30 -8.04
C ASP A 90 15.19 29.80 -8.33
N LYS A 91 14.60 30.62 -7.48
CA LYS A 91 14.60 32.08 -7.62
C LYS A 91 15.99 32.69 -7.53
N GLN A 92 16.96 31.97 -6.99
CA GLN A 92 18.36 32.38 -6.85
C GLN A 92 19.27 31.91 -7.98
N GLY A 93 18.70 31.24 -8.99
CA GLY A 93 19.43 30.71 -10.12
C GLY A 93 20.14 29.38 -9.86
N ASN A 94 19.91 28.75 -8.71
CA ASN A 94 20.48 27.45 -8.38
C ASN A 94 19.66 26.34 -9.04
N LYS A 95 20.37 25.37 -9.62
CA LYS A 95 19.72 24.17 -10.16
C LYS A 95 19.28 23.27 -9.01
N ARG A 96 17.99 22.93 -9.02
CA ARG A 96 17.38 21.99 -8.09
C ARG A 96 16.89 20.78 -8.84
N GLN A 97 16.93 19.64 -8.18
CA GLN A 97 16.42 18.40 -8.74
C GLN A 97 15.69 17.62 -7.66
N SER A 98 14.69 16.89 -8.07
CA SER A 98 13.97 15.99 -7.18
C SER A 98 13.53 14.74 -7.92
N ILE A 99 13.29 13.69 -7.14
CA ILE A 99 12.72 12.45 -7.63
C ILE A 99 11.39 12.30 -6.92
N ASP A 100 10.32 12.24 -7.70
CA ASP A 100 8.98 12.04 -7.22
C ASP A 100 8.46 10.68 -7.66
N ILE A 101 7.52 10.14 -6.91
CA ILE A 101 6.83 8.91 -7.28
C ILE A 101 5.52 9.29 -7.94
N ILE A 102 5.32 8.85 -9.17
CA ILE A 102 4.04 9.02 -9.87
C ILE A 102 3.25 7.74 -9.71
N ALA A 103 2.14 7.81 -9.00
CA ALA A 103 1.33 6.63 -8.75
C ALA A 103 0.51 6.24 -9.97
N ASP A 104 0.61 4.99 -10.37
CA ASP A 104 -0.30 4.38 -11.35
C ASP A 104 -1.53 3.81 -10.62
N SER A 105 -1.32 3.30 -9.42
CA SER A 105 -2.39 2.73 -8.59
C SER A 105 -2.14 3.02 -7.12
N VAL A 106 -3.19 3.42 -6.42
CA VAL A 106 -3.17 3.62 -4.97
C VAL A 106 -4.26 2.74 -4.37
N GLN A 107 -3.86 1.89 -3.43
CA GLN A 107 -4.80 1.03 -2.71
C GLN A 107 -4.91 1.52 -1.27
N PHE A 108 -6.14 1.67 -0.80
CA PHE A 108 -6.41 2.06 0.56
C PHE A 108 -6.37 0.83 1.45
N LEU A 109 -5.46 0.84 2.41
CA LEU A 109 -5.30 -0.23 3.37
C LEU A 109 -5.95 0.17 4.70
N GLY A 110 -6.18 -0.81 5.55
CA GLY A 110 -6.75 -0.57 6.87
C GLY A 110 -8.29 -0.51 6.89
N SER A 111 -8.82 -0.38 8.09
CA SER A 111 -10.27 -0.35 8.32
C SER A 111 -10.86 0.99 7.90
N ARG A 112 -12.10 0.95 7.41
CA ARG A 112 -12.87 2.18 7.21
C ARG A 112 -13.07 2.90 8.55
N ASP A 113 -13.04 4.23 8.52
CA ASP A 113 -13.42 5.03 9.67
C ASP A 113 -14.85 4.68 10.11
N GLY A 114 -15.03 4.53 11.39
CA GLY A 114 -16.28 4.10 11.99
C GLY A 114 -16.21 2.71 12.58
N ALA A 115 -15.17 1.96 12.32
CA ALA A 115 -14.86 0.74 13.04
C ALA A 115 -14.02 1.03 14.29
N GLU A 116 -14.38 2.05 15.06
CA GLU A 116 -13.83 2.27 16.39
C GLU A 116 -14.21 1.13 17.35
N ASN A 117 -15.24 0.43 17.02
CA ASN A 117 -15.48 -0.86 17.63
C ASN A 117 -14.63 -1.85 16.86
N GLY A 118 -13.61 -2.37 17.50
CA GLY A 118 -12.85 -3.48 16.99
C GLY A 118 -13.82 -4.54 16.49
N GLY A 119 -14.31 -4.33 15.29
CA GLY A 119 -15.13 -5.28 14.60
C GLY A 119 -14.25 -6.48 14.41
N ARG A 120 -14.31 -7.39 15.35
CA ARG A 120 -13.95 -8.75 15.05
C ARG A 120 -14.71 -9.06 13.77
N PHE A 121 -13.99 -9.26 12.70
CA PHE A 121 -14.54 -9.97 11.58
C PHE A 121 -14.98 -11.32 12.15
N THR A 122 -16.22 -11.38 12.56
CA THR A 122 -16.89 -12.64 12.69
C THR A 122 -17.31 -12.98 11.26
N PRO A 123 -16.67 -13.94 10.61
CA PRO A 123 -17.22 -14.46 9.38
C PRO A 123 -18.59 -14.99 9.76
N GLN A 124 -19.60 -14.21 9.46
CA GLN A 124 -20.95 -14.71 9.47
C GLN A 124 -21.01 -15.67 8.30
N SER A 125 -20.67 -16.90 8.58
CA SER A 125 -20.96 -17.96 7.65
C SER A 125 -22.48 -18.14 7.70
N ASP A 126 -23.16 -17.53 6.74
CA ASP A 126 -24.56 -17.83 6.45
C ASP A 126 -24.70 -19.25 5.84
N VAL A 127 -23.65 -20.03 5.96
CA VAL A 127 -23.75 -21.45 5.63
C VAL A 127 -24.26 -22.12 6.89
N PRO A 128 -25.51 -22.61 6.90
CA PRO A 128 -25.94 -23.45 7.99
C PRO A 128 -24.97 -24.61 8.07
N ALA A 129 -24.27 -24.72 9.18
CA ALA A 129 -23.44 -25.86 9.46
C ALA A 129 -24.38 -27.04 9.68
N ASP A 130 -24.87 -27.58 8.58
CA ASP A 130 -25.58 -28.84 8.60
C ASP A 130 -24.50 -29.92 8.77
N THR A 131 -24.19 -30.21 10.01
CA THR A 131 -23.25 -31.26 10.36
C THR A 131 -23.83 -32.67 10.14
N ALA A 132 -25.05 -32.72 9.63
CA ALA A 132 -25.73 -34.00 9.38
C ALA A 132 -25.16 -34.76 8.17
N ASP A 133 -24.49 -34.04 7.27
CA ASP A 133 -23.89 -34.65 6.07
C ASP A 133 -22.45 -35.13 6.28
N PHE A 134 -21.86 -34.86 7.43
CA PHE A 134 -20.59 -35.46 7.80
C PHE A 134 -20.82 -36.78 8.56
N GLN A 135 -21.27 -37.79 7.86
CA GLN A 135 -21.11 -39.11 8.38
C GLN A 135 -19.62 -39.49 8.24
N PRO A 136 -18.94 -39.75 9.35
CA PRO A 136 -17.62 -40.33 9.22
C PRO A 136 -17.74 -41.63 8.45
N ALA A 137 -16.98 -41.73 7.39
CA ALA A 137 -16.91 -43.00 6.62
C ALA A 137 -16.55 -44.11 7.60
N PRO A 138 -17.24 -45.26 7.50
CA PRO A 138 -16.90 -46.38 8.36
C PRO A 138 -15.44 -46.73 8.15
N SER A 139 -14.67 -46.67 9.22
CA SER A 139 -13.30 -47.14 9.21
C SER A 139 -13.33 -48.65 8.92
N SER A 140 -13.22 -48.99 7.68
CA SER A 140 -12.85 -50.34 7.33
C SER A 140 -11.38 -50.47 7.71
N GLY A 141 -11.13 -51.21 8.76
CA GLY A 141 -9.79 -51.58 9.16
C GLY A 141 -9.13 -52.32 8.02
N GLY A 142 -8.31 -51.64 7.28
CA GLY A 142 -7.37 -52.20 6.32
C GLY A 142 -6.01 -51.70 6.75
N SER A 143 -5.24 -52.58 7.33
CA SER A 143 -3.82 -52.37 7.49
C SER A 143 -3.21 -52.29 6.10
N GLY A 144 -2.98 -51.13 5.62
CA GLY A 144 -2.19 -50.86 4.44
C GLY A 144 -1.14 -49.83 4.83
N ASP A 145 0.10 -50.28 4.79
CA ASP A 145 1.24 -49.39 4.81
C ASP A 145 1.14 -48.48 3.59
N ASP A 146 0.49 -47.36 3.73
CA ASP A 146 0.58 -46.34 2.71
C ASP A 146 1.71 -45.39 3.12
N ASP A 147 2.92 -45.82 2.81
CA ASP A 147 4.03 -44.93 2.67
C ASP A 147 3.67 -43.91 1.59
N ILE A 148 3.33 -42.72 2.01
CA ILE A 148 3.21 -41.60 1.10
C ILE A 148 4.64 -41.17 0.75
N PRO A 149 5.11 -41.39 -0.48
CA PRO A 149 6.43 -40.90 -0.87
C PRO A 149 6.35 -39.40 -1.03
N PHE A 150 7.16 -38.73 -0.25
CA PHE A 150 7.43 -37.28 -0.46
C PHE A 150 8.56 -37.17 -1.47
#